data_6f2ee6859a0a0b4ca87eec5aa26b9b87
#
_entry.id   6f2ee6859a0a0b4ca87eec5aa26b9b87
#
_cell.length_a   1.000
_cell.length_b   1.000
_cell.length_c   1.000
_cell.angle_alpha   90.00
_cell.angle_beta   90.00
_cell.angle_gamma   90.00
#
_symmetry.space_group_name_H-M   'P 1'
#
loop_
_entity.id
_entity.type
_entity.pdbx_description
1 polymer ?
#
loop_
_entity_poly.entity_id
_entity_poly.type
_entity_poly.pdbx_seq_one_letter_code
_entity_poly.pdbx_strand_id
1 'polypeptide(L)'
;MAYPESSQPAASGPALPESQPTTPVSDEAVERQAARRTRRAFLVGGVAALAGIVGWNWLLDAPQEDGLAGPLRRVLDANGRLATAYFRNTRLATEFPKSHAKPLRKNGTEGLKSALGAVAWRLQVQGYAPAGTTPRMQEFTLDEVKALPRVEMTTEFKCIEGWSTIVTWAGTRLSDFLAKYPLATSSGRPVDPNNPPTDLAPYVSLVTPDKEYYVGLEIESALHPQTLLCYEMNGAPLTPEHGAPLRLVTPLKYGIKHIKRIGTIAFLDQRPPDYWAVRGYDWHAGH
;
A
#
# COMPACT_ATOMS: atom_id res chain seq x y z
N MET A 1 65.44 -10.56 45.28
CA MET A 1 64.23 -10.22 46.06
C MET A 1 63.14 -11.19 45.65
N ALA A 2 62.82 -12.13 46.54
CA ALA A 2 61.84 -13.22 46.31
C ALA A 2 60.46 -12.74 46.76
N TYR A 3 59.44 -12.96 45.98
CA TYR A 3 58.03 -12.79 46.36
C TYR A 3 57.53 -14.08 46.99
N PRO A 4 56.78 -14.02 48.10
CA PRO A 4 56.21 -15.21 48.68
C PRO A 4 54.89 -15.64 47.98
N GLU A 5 54.78 -16.93 47.65
CA GLU A 5 53.57 -17.59 47.26
C GLU A 5 52.60 -17.64 48.44
N SER A 6 51.39 -17.05 48.26
CA SER A 6 50.27 -17.26 49.15
C SER A 6 49.32 -18.31 48.58
N SER A 7 49.41 -19.53 49.08
CA SER A 7 48.43 -20.61 48.86
C SER A 7 47.12 -20.30 49.54
N GLN A 8 46.07 -20.00 48.80
CA GLN A 8 44.67 -20.04 49.29
C GLN A 8 44.11 -21.44 49.08
N PRO A 9 43.38 -22.02 50.07
CA PRO A 9 42.71 -23.28 49.89
C PRO A 9 41.48 -23.16 49.00
N ALA A 10 41.32 -24.10 48.10
CA ALA A 10 40.18 -24.21 47.19
C ALA A 10 38.87 -24.37 47.99
N ALA A 11 37.93 -23.44 47.76
CA ALA A 11 36.55 -23.56 48.26
C ALA A 11 35.87 -24.73 47.53
N SER A 12 35.45 -25.74 48.31
CA SER A 12 34.58 -26.82 47.82
C SER A 12 33.22 -26.28 47.42
N GLY A 13 32.95 -26.27 46.07
CA GLY A 13 31.62 -25.94 45.54
C GLY A 13 30.54 -26.92 45.99
N PRO A 14 29.27 -26.51 46.02
CA PRO A 14 28.17 -27.40 46.43
C PRO A 14 28.11 -28.62 45.52
N ALA A 15 28.02 -29.80 46.15
CA ALA A 15 27.86 -31.09 45.46
C ALA A 15 26.60 -31.07 44.59
N LEU A 16 26.73 -31.42 43.31
CA LEU A 16 25.61 -31.63 42.41
C LEU A 16 24.69 -32.70 42.98
N PRO A 17 23.36 -32.52 42.94
CA PRO A 17 22.46 -33.54 43.44
C PRO A 17 22.65 -34.83 42.65
N GLU A 18 22.88 -35.92 43.36
CA GLU A 18 22.95 -37.27 42.81
C GLU A 18 21.72 -37.58 41.98
N SER A 19 21.93 -37.87 40.69
CA SER A 19 20.85 -38.31 39.80
C SER A 19 20.30 -39.64 40.33
N GLN A 20 19.06 -39.60 40.83
CA GLN A 20 18.35 -40.82 41.20
C GLN A 20 18.31 -41.77 40.00
N PRO A 21 18.58 -43.07 40.19
CA PRO A 21 18.51 -44.04 39.12
C PRO A 21 17.08 -44.08 38.57
N THR A 22 16.91 -43.61 37.32
CA THR A 22 15.64 -43.78 36.62
C THR A 22 15.42 -45.25 36.37
N THR A 23 14.36 -45.82 36.99
CA THR A 23 13.94 -47.20 36.75
C THR A 23 13.79 -47.39 35.23
N PRO A 24 14.43 -48.39 34.61
CA PRO A 24 14.30 -48.61 33.19
C PRO A 24 12.83 -48.89 32.84
N VAL A 25 12.28 -48.05 31.97
CA VAL A 25 10.92 -48.22 31.44
C VAL A 25 10.89 -49.53 30.65
N SER A 26 9.98 -50.44 30.94
CA SER A 26 9.91 -51.72 30.23
C SER A 26 9.59 -51.49 28.73
N ASP A 27 10.16 -52.30 27.85
CA ASP A 27 9.95 -52.23 26.40
C ASP A 27 8.46 -52.22 26.04
N GLU A 28 7.65 -53.03 26.72
CA GLU A 28 6.18 -53.02 26.56
C GLU A 28 5.52 -51.68 26.91
N ALA A 29 6.03 -50.94 27.88
CA ALA A 29 5.49 -49.62 28.24
C ALA A 29 5.85 -48.58 27.19
N VAL A 30 7.07 -48.69 26.64
CA VAL A 30 7.52 -47.83 25.51
C VAL A 30 6.70 -48.09 24.25
N GLU A 31 6.47 -49.35 23.89
CA GLU A 31 5.64 -49.73 22.75
C GLU A 31 4.20 -49.28 22.89
N ARG A 32 3.59 -49.46 24.08
CA ARG A 32 2.23 -48.99 24.37
C ARG A 32 2.13 -47.47 24.28
N GLN A 33 3.12 -46.74 24.72
CA GLN A 33 3.17 -45.30 24.65
C GLN A 33 3.37 -44.83 23.22
N ALA A 34 4.24 -45.48 22.44
CA ALA A 34 4.44 -45.21 21.04
C ALA A 34 3.16 -45.44 20.21
N ALA A 35 2.49 -46.58 20.42
CA ALA A 35 1.25 -46.91 19.76
C ALA A 35 0.11 -45.88 20.08
N ARG A 36 0.01 -45.42 21.33
CA ARG A 36 -0.96 -44.39 21.72
C ARG A 36 -0.66 -43.06 21.08
N ARG A 37 0.63 -42.63 20.98
CA ARG A 37 1.05 -41.41 20.33
C ARG A 37 0.78 -41.48 18.83
N THR A 38 1.09 -42.61 18.19
CA THR A 38 0.84 -42.81 16.76
C THR A 38 -0.65 -42.77 16.42
N ARG A 39 -1.50 -43.44 17.19
CA ARG A 39 -2.96 -43.41 17.01
C ARG A 39 -3.51 -42.00 17.21
N ARG A 40 -3.06 -41.27 18.23
CA ARG A 40 -3.49 -39.88 18.47
C ARG A 40 -3.01 -38.96 17.36
N ALA A 41 -1.77 -39.09 16.90
CA ALA A 41 -1.22 -38.31 15.80
C ALA A 41 -1.99 -38.58 14.48
N PHE A 42 -2.34 -39.87 14.23
CA PHE A 42 -3.11 -40.23 13.03
C PHE A 42 -4.53 -39.68 13.10
N LEU A 43 -5.21 -39.76 14.23
CA LEU A 43 -6.56 -39.20 14.40
C LEU A 43 -6.53 -37.66 14.26
N VAL A 44 -5.62 -36.98 14.94
CA VAL A 44 -5.48 -35.51 14.85
C VAL A 44 -5.10 -35.07 13.42
N GLY A 45 -4.15 -35.77 12.80
CA GLY A 45 -3.73 -35.51 11.44
C GLY A 45 -4.85 -35.76 10.43
N GLY A 46 -5.61 -36.86 10.59
CA GLY A 46 -6.76 -37.17 9.74
C GLY A 46 -7.88 -36.14 9.84
N VAL A 47 -8.23 -35.74 11.08
CA VAL A 47 -9.22 -34.67 11.30
C VAL A 47 -8.74 -33.34 10.71
N ALA A 48 -7.47 -33.00 10.90
CA ALA A 48 -6.90 -31.78 10.34
C ALA A 48 -6.90 -31.79 8.81
N ALA A 49 -6.56 -32.94 8.21
CA ALA A 49 -6.61 -33.09 6.75
C ALA A 49 -8.04 -32.95 6.20
N LEU A 50 -9.03 -33.60 6.83
CA LEU A 50 -10.43 -33.46 6.45
C LEU A 50 -10.94 -32.02 6.60
N ALA A 51 -10.63 -31.38 7.73
CA ALA A 51 -10.98 -29.97 7.94
C ALA A 51 -10.32 -29.06 6.91
N GLY A 52 -9.07 -29.35 6.52
CA GLY A 52 -8.37 -28.64 5.45
C GLY A 52 -9.07 -28.81 4.10
N ILE A 53 -9.47 -30.02 3.74
CA ILE A 53 -10.18 -30.29 2.47
C ILE A 53 -11.56 -29.60 2.46
N VAL A 54 -12.33 -29.71 3.54
CA VAL A 54 -13.64 -29.06 3.65
C VAL A 54 -13.50 -27.53 3.61
N GLY A 55 -12.52 -26.99 4.35
CA GLY A 55 -12.24 -25.55 4.34
C GLY A 55 -11.79 -25.05 2.98
N TRP A 56 -10.98 -25.84 2.25
CA TRP A 56 -10.54 -25.52 0.91
C TRP A 56 -11.71 -25.51 -0.10
N ASN A 57 -12.54 -26.54 -0.10
CA ASN A 57 -13.72 -26.58 -0.95
C ASN A 57 -14.69 -25.43 -0.63
N TRP A 58 -14.94 -25.18 0.67
CA TRP A 58 -15.76 -24.03 1.07
C TRP A 58 -15.19 -22.70 0.54
N LEU A 59 -13.87 -22.54 0.55
CA LEU A 59 -13.21 -21.33 0.04
C LEU A 59 -13.35 -21.22 -1.49
N LEU A 60 -13.22 -22.34 -2.23
CA LEU A 60 -13.38 -22.36 -3.68
C LEU A 60 -14.82 -22.07 -4.13
N ASP A 61 -15.82 -22.51 -3.33
CA ASP A 61 -17.24 -22.31 -3.60
C ASP A 61 -17.74 -20.94 -3.11
N ALA A 62 -16.91 -20.17 -2.38
CA ALA A 62 -17.31 -18.88 -1.87
C ALA A 62 -17.54 -17.86 -3.01
N PRO A 63 -18.58 -17.00 -2.90
CA PRO A 63 -18.83 -15.94 -3.87
C PRO A 63 -17.58 -15.09 -4.09
N GLN A 64 -17.33 -14.75 -5.36
CA GLN A 64 -16.19 -13.90 -5.74
C GLN A 64 -16.53 -12.42 -5.49
N GLU A 65 -15.61 -11.71 -4.86
CA GLU A 65 -15.64 -10.27 -4.63
C GLU A 65 -14.34 -9.66 -5.16
N ASP A 66 -14.42 -8.80 -6.17
CA ASP A 66 -13.25 -8.17 -6.80
C ASP A 66 -12.13 -9.18 -7.14
N GLY A 67 -12.46 -10.26 -7.83
CA GLY A 67 -11.49 -11.27 -8.30
C GLY A 67 -10.91 -12.20 -7.23
N LEU A 68 -11.44 -12.18 -6.00
CA LEU A 68 -11.07 -13.08 -4.90
C LEU A 68 -12.29 -13.72 -4.25
N ALA A 69 -12.12 -14.91 -3.67
CA ALA A 69 -13.13 -15.47 -2.79
C ALA A 69 -13.42 -14.49 -1.63
N GLY A 70 -14.70 -14.24 -1.34
CA GLY A 70 -15.13 -13.25 -0.35
C GLY A 70 -14.46 -13.34 1.02
N PRO A 71 -14.19 -14.55 1.59
CA PRO A 71 -13.40 -14.66 2.82
C PRO A 71 -11.98 -14.08 2.71
N LEU A 72 -11.30 -14.25 1.58
CA LEU A 72 -9.97 -13.67 1.33
C LEU A 72 -10.04 -12.16 1.15
N ARG A 73 -11.07 -11.67 0.45
CA ARG A 73 -11.32 -10.23 0.30
C ARG A 73 -11.51 -9.57 1.66
N ARG A 74 -12.27 -10.17 2.57
CA ARG A 74 -12.44 -9.66 3.94
C ARG A 74 -11.15 -9.57 4.75
N VAL A 75 -10.20 -10.50 4.53
CA VAL A 75 -8.86 -10.41 5.15
C VAL A 75 -8.10 -9.20 4.61
N LEU A 76 -8.10 -8.97 3.29
CA LEU A 76 -7.47 -7.79 2.70
C LEU A 76 -8.11 -6.49 3.19
N ASP A 77 -9.44 -6.43 3.28
CA ASP A 77 -10.15 -5.27 3.82
C ASP A 77 -9.83 -5.03 5.31
N ALA A 78 -9.62 -6.10 6.09
CA ALA A 78 -9.17 -5.97 7.47
C ALA A 78 -7.74 -5.40 7.55
N ASN A 79 -6.83 -5.85 6.70
CA ASN A 79 -5.49 -5.29 6.56
C ASN A 79 -5.56 -3.82 6.14
N GLY A 80 -6.43 -3.48 5.18
CA GLY A 80 -6.69 -2.11 4.77
C GLY A 80 -7.15 -1.22 5.92
N ARG A 81 -8.09 -1.67 6.74
CA ARG A 81 -8.53 -0.94 7.95
C ARG A 81 -7.39 -0.74 8.95
N LEU A 82 -6.54 -1.75 9.16
CA LEU A 82 -5.35 -1.62 10.00
C LEU A 82 -4.38 -0.59 9.41
N ALA A 83 -4.13 -0.65 8.11
CA ALA A 83 -3.27 0.31 7.43
C ALA A 83 -3.81 1.74 7.57
N THR A 84 -5.11 1.95 7.40
CA THR A 84 -5.76 3.26 7.58
C THR A 84 -5.66 3.75 9.04
N ALA A 85 -5.86 2.86 10.03
CA ALA A 85 -5.70 3.22 11.45
C ALA A 85 -4.24 3.59 11.81
N TYR A 86 -3.27 3.01 11.11
CA TYR A 86 -1.84 3.31 11.26
C TYR A 86 -1.39 4.50 10.42
N PHE A 87 -2.18 4.88 9.41
CA PHE A 87 -1.85 5.97 8.51
C PHE A 87 -1.87 7.30 9.28
N ARG A 88 -0.81 8.08 9.10
CA ARG A 88 -0.71 9.46 9.58
C ARG A 88 -0.08 10.30 8.48
N ASN A 89 -0.63 11.47 8.22
CA ASN A 89 -0.06 12.44 7.26
C ASN A 89 1.35 12.92 7.65
N THR A 90 1.76 12.68 8.92
CA THR A 90 3.12 12.94 9.42
C THR A 90 4.12 11.82 9.13
N ARG A 91 3.67 10.63 8.69
CA ARG A 91 4.56 9.53 8.30
C ARG A 91 5.01 9.75 6.87
N LEU A 92 6.23 10.23 6.71
CA LEU A 92 6.82 10.49 5.40
C LEU A 92 7.59 9.28 4.89
N ALA A 93 7.54 9.06 3.59
CA ALA A 93 8.49 8.19 2.91
C ALA A 93 9.89 8.82 2.99
N THR A 94 10.91 7.97 3.12
CA THR A 94 12.31 8.42 3.20
C THR A 94 12.69 9.19 1.94
N GLU A 95 13.28 10.36 2.12
CA GLU A 95 13.88 11.13 1.04
C GLU A 95 15.38 10.85 0.94
N PHE A 96 15.87 10.74 -0.28
CA PHE A 96 17.24 10.44 -0.63
C PHE A 96 17.91 11.64 -1.31
N PRO A 97 19.25 11.72 -1.30
CA PRO A 97 19.96 12.67 -2.15
C PRO A 97 19.64 12.46 -3.63
N LYS A 98 19.50 13.53 -4.41
CA LYS A 98 19.23 13.46 -5.87
C LYS A 98 20.24 12.61 -6.64
N SER A 99 21.49 12.57 -6.18
CA SER A 99 22.54 11.75 -6.78
C SER A 99 22.26 10.25 -6.75
N HIS A 100 21.32 9.80 -5.91
CA HIS A 100 20.88 8.40 -5.85
C HIS A 100 19.77 8.08 -6.86
N ALA A 101 19.18 9.09 -7.51
CA ALA A 101 18.13 8.87 -8.49
C ALA A 101 18.66 8.10 -9.71
N LYS A 102 17.86 7.14 -10.16
CA LYS A 102 18.16 6.28 -11.30
C LYS A 102 17.02 6.37 -12.33
N PRO A 103 17.29 6.02 -13.59
CA PRO A 103 16.23 5.85 -14.56
C PRO A 103 15.17 4.88 -14.08
N LEU A 104 13.91 5.28 -14.16
CA LEU A 104 12.79 4.41 -13.83
C LEU A 104 12.56 3.40 -14.95
N ARG A 105 12.44 2.14 -14.62
CA ARG A 105 12.06 1.08 -15.57
C ARG A 105 10.68 1.39 -16.16
N LYS A 106 10.55 1.29 -17.47
CA LYS A 106 9.24 1.28 -18.13
C LYS A 106 8.49 0.02 -17.72
N ASN A 107 7.29 0.18 -17.18
CA ASN A 107 6.47 -0.93 -16.74
C ASN A 107 5.00 -0.64 -17.03
N GLY A 108 4.33 -1.56 -17.72
CA GLY A 108 2.94 -1.47 -18.14
C GLY A 108 2.68 -0.39 -19.19
N THR A 109 1.71 -0.63 -20.04
CA THR A 109 1.21 0.27 -21.11
C THR A 109 -0.26 0.65 -20.90
N GLU A 110 -0.88 0.14 -19.85
CA GLU A 110 -2.28 0.37 -19.51
C GLU A 110 -2.50 1.87 -19.29
N GLY A 111 -3.55 2.40 -19.91
CA GLY A 111 -3.90 3.81 -19.85
C GLY A 111 -3.01 4.76 -20.66
N LEU A 112 -2.10 4.26 -21.49
CA LEU A 112 -1.20 5.06 -22.31
C LEU A 112 -1.56 5.06 -23.82
N LYS A 113 -2.63 4.39 -24.21
CA LYS A 113 -3.02 4.24 -25.63
C LYS A 113 -3.68 5.47 -26.22
N SER A 114 -4.13 6.44 -25.40
CA SER A 114 -4.73 7.64 -25.94
C SER A 114 -3.73 8.46 -26.77
N ALA A 115 -4.12 8.84 -27.97
CA ALA A 115 -3.32 9.65 -28.88
C ALA A 115 -3.27 11.15 -28.50
N LEU A 116 -3.83 11.54 -27.36
CA LEU A 116 -3.88 12.94 -26.92
C LEU A 116 -2.47 13.47 -26.65
N GLY A 117 -2.03 14.41 -27.48
CA GLY A 117 -0.81 15.19 -27.23
C GLY A 117 -0.99 16.11 -26.01
N ALA A 118 0.12 16.54 -25.42
CA ALA A 118 0.12 17.40 -24.23
C ALA A 118 -0.68 18.70 -24.40
N VAL A 119 -0.74 19.24 -25.61
CA VAL A 119 -1.47 20.49 -25.92
C VAL A 119 -3.00 20.30 -25.89
N ALA A 120 -3.48 19.17 -26.36
CA ALA A 120 -4.91 18.86 -26.39
C ALA A 120 -5.39 18.23 -25.06
N TRP A 121 -4.48 17.79 -24.21
CA TRP A 121 -4.80 17.17 -22.93
C TRP A 121 -5.41 18.19 -21.95
N ARG A 122 -6.43 17.77 -21.24
CA ARG A 122 -7.03 18.50 -20.11
C ARG A 122 -7.24 17.55 -18.96
N LEU A 123 -6.95 18.03 -17.75
CA LEU A 123 -7.34 17.37 -16.52
C LEU A 123 -8.80 17.68 -16.24
N GLN A 124 -9.66 16.68 -16.30
CA GLN A 124 -11.06 16.82 -15.89
C GLN A 124 -11.19 16.52 -14.41
N VAL A 125 -11.83 17.40 -13.65
CA VAL A 125 -12.06 17.19 -12.22
C VAL A 125 -13.55 17.25 -11.93
N GLN A 126 -14.06 16.15 -11.41
CA GLN A 126 -15.42 16.05 -10.90
C GLN A 126 -15.41 16.36 -9.41
N GLY A 127 -16.04 17.44 -9.02
CA GLY A 127 -16.18 17.87 -7.64
C GLY A 127 -17.04 16.90 -6.82
N TYR A 128 -16.83 16.91 -5.51
CA TYR A 128 -17.66 16.13 -4.59
C TYR A 128 -19.10 16.68 -4.56
N ALA A 129 -20.04 15.77 -4.70
CA ALA A 129 -21.46 16.07 -4.63
C ALA A 129 -22.15 14.99 -3.79
N PRO A 130 -22.89 15.38 -2.73
CA PRO A 130 -23.71 14.44 -1.97
C PRO A 130 -24.75 13.75 -2.86
N ALA A 131 -25.24 12.60 -2.41
CA ALA A 131 -26.26 11.85 -3.13
C ALA A 131 -27.46 12.72 -3.51
N GLY A 132 -27.88 12.61 -4.77
CA GLY A 132 -29.00 13.40 -5.32
C GLY A 132 -28.64 14.80 -5.82
N THR A 133 -27.36 15.20 -5.77
CA THR A 133 -26.88 16.47 -6.32
C THR A 133 -25.99 16.23 -7.54
N THR A 134 -25.94 17.21 -8.45
CA THR A 134 -25.07 17.13 -9.64
C THR A 134 -23.67 17.62 -9.31
N PRO A 135 -22.61 16.79 -9.56
CA PRO A 135 -21.25 17.21 -9.31
C PRO A 135 -20.82 18.35 -10.26
N ARG A 136 -20.02 19.26 -9.74
CA ARG A 136 -19.37 20.30 -10.54
C ARG A 136 -18.26 19.67 -11.37
N MET A 137 -18.23 19.96 -12.68
CA MET A 137 -17.15 19.55 -13.56
C MET A 137 -16.29 20.76 -13.87
N GLN A 138 -14.97 20.61 -13.76
CA GLN A 138 -14.00 21.64 -14.12
C GLN A 138 -12.83 21.02 -14.89
N GLU A 139 -12.34 21.75 -15.90
CA GLU A 139 -11.18 21.34 -16.69
C GLU A 139 -9.99 22.24 -16.38
N PHE A 140 -8.79 21.64 -16.39
CA PHE A 140 -7.54 22.33 -16.15
C PHE A 140 -6.53 22.00 -17.24
N THR A 141 -5.79 22.99 -17.66
CA THR A 141 -4.59 22.84 -18.49
C THR A 141 -3.41 22.39 -17.62
N LEU A 142 -2.36 21.88 -18.26
CA LEU A 142 -1.11 21.58 -17.54
C LEU A 142 -0.48 22.85 -16.93
N ASP A 143 -0.60 23.99 -17.62
CA ASP A 143 -0.04 25.27 -17.16
C ASP A 143 -0.74 25.77 -15.90
N GLU A 144 -2.06 25.59 -15.78
CA GLU A 144 -2.78 25.90 -14.53
C GLU A 144 -2.33 25.02 -13.37
N VAL A 145 -2.03 23.75 -13.61
CA VAL A 145 -1.45 22.87 -12.59
C VAL A 145 -0.04 23.32 -12.22
N LYS A 146 0.79 23.68 -13.19
CA LYS A 146 2.17 24.17 -13.00
C LYS A 146 2.24 25.56 -12.35
N ALA A 147 1.18 26.35 -12.42
CA ALA A 147 1.10 27.65 -11.76
C ALA A 147 1.00 27.56 -10.22
N LEU A 148 0.75 26.35 -9.70
CA LEU A 148 0.74 26.07 -8.27
C LEU A 148 2.17 25.82 -7.74
N PRO A 149 2.38 25.85 -6.41
CA PRO A 149 3.70 25.64 -5.84
C PRO A 149 4.34 24.33 -6.34
N ARG A 150 5.54 24.43 -6.92
CA ARG A 150 6.32 23.29 -7.35
C ARG A 150 7.06 22.67 -6.17
N VAL A 151 6.88 21.39 -5.99
CA VAL A 151 7.59 20.58 -4.99
C VAL A 151 8.44 19.55 -5.71
N GLU A 152 9.62 19.30 -5.17
CA GLU A 152 10.51 18.25 -5.66
C GLU A 152 10.92 17.36 -4.48
N MET A 153 10.90 16.05 -4.70
CA MET A 153 11.33 15.05 -3.73
C MET A 153 12.00 13.88 -4.42
N THR A 154 12.96 13.25 -3.75
CA THR A 154 13.65 12.05 -4.24
C THR A 154 13.29 10.90 -3.31
N THR A 155 12.49 9.95 -3.77
CA THR A 155 11.94 8.87 -2.95
C THR A 155 12.13 7.52 -3.63
N GLU A 156 12.02 6.45 -2.84
CA GLU A 156 11.98 5.10 -3.37
C GLU A 156 10.61 4.82 -3.99
N PHE A 157 10.61 4.43 -5.26
CA PHE A 157 9.44 3.87 -5.95
C PHE A 157 9.48 2.35 -5.79
N LYS A 158 8.43 1.76 -5.23
CA LYS A 158 8.31 0.32 -5.02
C LYS A 158 7.28 -0.28 -5.96
N CYS A 159 7.70 -1.25 -6.76
CA CYS A 159 6.78 -2.02 -7.60
C CYS A 159 6.24 -3.23 -6.83
N ILE A 160 5.00 -3.59 -7.09
CA ILE A 160 4.38 -4.79 -6.52
C ILE A 160 5.04 -6.09 -7.03
N GLU A 161 5.81 -6.01 -8.12
CA GLU A 161 6.61 -7.11 -8.67
C GLU A 161 7.91 -7.38 -7.86
N GLY A 162 8.14 -6.68 -6.73
CA GLY A 162 9.26 -6.93 -5.83
C GLY A 162 10.55 -6.19 -6.16
N TRP A 163 10.56 -5.26 -7.13
CA TRP A 163 11.70 -4.38 -7.40
C TRP A 163 11.42 -2.95 -6.95
N SER A 164 12.47 -2.21 -6.65
CA SER A 164 12.39 -0.79 -6.31
C SER A 164 13.49 0.02 -6.97
N THR A 165 13.31 1.34 -7.03
CA THR A 165 14.31 2.28 -7.52
C THR A 165 14.09 3.66 -6.92
N ILE A 166 15.16 4.42 -6.75
CA ILE A 166 15.11 5.80 -6.26
C ILE A 166 14.89 6.72 -7.46
N VAL A 167 13.90 7.60 -7.36
CA VAL A 167 13.51 8.52 -8.43
C VAL A 167 13.29 9.92 -7.86
N THR A 168 13.73 10.94 -8.57
CA THR A 168 13.38 12.34 -8.27
C THR A 168 12.10 12.71 -9.02
N TRP A 169 11.11 13.14 -8.27
CA TRP A 169 9.81 13.57 -8.78
C TRP A 169 9.63 15.04 -8.55
N ALA A 170 9.04 15.75 -9.51
CA ALA A 170 8.61 17.12 -9.30
C ALA A 170 7.21 17.38 -9.87
N GLY A 171 6.46 18.17 -9.14
CA GLY A 171 5.06 18.44 -9.42
C GLY A 171 4.46 19.39 -8.42
N THR A 172 3.15 19.49 -8.37
CA THR A 172 2.42 20.19 -7.32
C THR A 172 1.77 19.20 -6.36
N ARG A 173 1.69 19.52 -5.07
CA ARG A 173 0.94 18.66 -4.15
C ARG A 173 -0.53 18.63 -4.53
N LEU A 174 -1.15 17.46 -4.43
CA LEU A 174 -2.59 17.36 -4.65
C LEU A 174 -3.36 18.16 -3.59
N SER A 175 -2.83 18.26 -2.37
CA SER A 175 -3.39 19.13 -1.32
C SER A 175 -3.35 20.62 -1.70
N ASP A 176 -2.26 21.12 -2.32
CA ASP A 176 -2.16 22.52 -2.77
C ASP A 176 -3.15 22.80 -3.91
N PHE A 177 -3.32 21.83 -4.82
CA PHE A 177 -4.35 21.90 -5.85
C PHE A 177 -5.75 22.03 -5.24
N LEU A 178 -6.08 21.21 -4.24
CA LEU A 178 -7.40 21.21 -3.58
C LEU A 178 -7.61 22.41 -2.66
N ALA A 179 -6.55 23.00 -2.11
CA ALA A 179 -6.63 24.27 -1.39
C ALA A 179 -6.99 25.43 -2.33
N LYS A 180 -6.45 25.42 -3.55
CA LYS A 180 -6.73 26.44 -4.58
C LYS A 180 -8.08 26.22 -5.26
N TYR A 181 -8.42 24.98 -5.58
CA TYR A 181 -9.63 24.57 -6.28
C TYR A 181 -10.46 23.64 -5.37
N PRO A 182 -11.41 24.18 -4.60
CA PRO A 182 -12.11 23.44 -3.55
C PRO A 182 -13.18 22.49 -4.12
N LEU A 183 -12.73 21.48 -4.86
CA LEU A 183 -13.57 20.49 -5.52
C LEU A 183 -13.81 19.23 -4.68
N ALA A 184 -13.02 19.03 -3.61
CA ALA A 184 -13.15 17.85 -2.75
C ALA A 184 -14.16 18.01 -1.61
N THR A 185 -14.77 19.19 -1.43
CA THR A 185 -15.79 19.45 -0.41
C THR A 185 -17.14 19.74 -1.05
N SER A 186 -18.23 19.30 -0.41
CA SER A 186 -19.58 19.57 -0.92
C SER A 186 -19.96 21.06 -0.80
N SER A 187 -19.45 21.75 0.20
CA SER A 187 -19.65 23.19 0.42
C SER A 187 -18.82 24.08 -0.50
N GLY A 188 -17.78 23.53 -1.18
CA GLY A 188 -16.81 24.35 -1.92
C GLY A 188 -15.84 25.11 -1.03
N ARG A 189 -15.64 24.69 0.21
CA ARG A 189 -14.60 25.25 1.09
C ARG A 189 -13.22 24.68 0.74
N PRO A 190 -12.15 25.51 0.81
CA PRO A 190 -10.78 25.03 0.64
C PRO A 190 -10.44 23.91 1.62
N VAL A 191 -9.62 22.97 1.16
CA VAL A 191 -9.15 21.86 1.98
C VAL A 191 -7.89 22.28 2.72
N ASP A 192 -7.91 22.20 4.05
CA ASP A 192 -6.71 22.25 4.89
C ASP A 192 -6.36 20.83 5.34
N PRO A 193 -5.24 20.25 4.92
CA PRO A 193 -4.85 18.90 5.31
C PRO A 193 -4.65 18.72 6.83
N ASN A 194 -4.33 19.81 7.57
CA ASN A 194 -4.12 19.78 9.01
C ASN A 194 -5.44 19.89 9.80
N ASN A 195 -6.48 20.43 9.16
CA ASN A 195 -7.81 20.56 9.73
C ASN A 195 -8.87 20.31 8.65
N PRO A 196 -9.02 19.06 8.20
CA PRO A 196 -9.89 18.73 7.08
C PRO A 196 -11.35 19.06 7.38
N PRO A 197 -12.07 19.68 6.43
CA PRO A 197 -13.49 19.97 6.57
C PRO A 197 -14.32 18.68 6.77
N THR A 198 -15.38 18.77 7.55
CA THR A 198 -16.28 17.63 7.85
C THR A 198 -17.09 17.15 6.64
N ASP A 199 -17.20 17.98 5.62
CA ASP A 199 -17.90 17.72 4.35
C ASP A 199 -16.94 17.36 3.21
N LEU A 200 -15.76 16.88 3.56
CA LEU A 200 -14.75 16.37 2.63
C LEU A 200 -15.15 15.00 2.08
N ALA A 201 -14.96 14.78 0.78
CA ALA A 201 -15.13 13.47 0.16
C ALA A 201 -14.21 12.43 0.80
N PRO A 202 -14.69 11.23 1.15
CA PRO A 202 -13.84 10.19 1.73
C PRO A 202 -12.92 9.49 0.72
N TYR A 203 -13.23 9.56 -0.58
CA TYR A 203 -12.49 8.85 -1.62
C TYR A 203 -12.20 9.71 -2.85
N VAL A 204 -11.11 9.33 -3.53
CA VAL A 204 -10.70 9.90 -4.82
C VAL A 204 -10.55 8.78 -5.84
N SER A 205 -11.14 8.96 -7.02
CA SER A 205 -10.92 8.13 -8.20
C SER A 205 -10.08 8.89 -9.21
N LEU A 206 -9.06 8.24 -9.76
CA LEU A 206 -8.26 8.77 -10.88
C LEU A 206 -8.35 7.81 -12.06
N VAL A 207 -8.59 8.35 -13.24
CA VAL A 207 -8.82 7.55 -14.46
C VAL A 207 -7.99 8.13 -15.61
N THR A 208 -7.43 7.25 -16.46
CA THR A 208 -6.72 7.65 -17.69
C THR A 208 -7.69 8.13 -18.75
N PRO A 209 -7.25 8.95 -19.76
CA PRO A 209 -8.13 9.46 -20.81
C PRO A 209 -8.82 8.36 -21.64
N ASP A 210 -8.16 7.22 -21.85
CA ASP A 210 -8.71 6.04 -22.54
C ASP A 210 -9.59 5.16 -21.63
N LYS A 211 -9.68 5.48 -20.34
CA LYS A 211 -10.43 4.75 -19.32
C LYS A 211 -9.95 3.30 -19.08
N GLU A 212 -8.81 2.92 -19.62
CA GLU A 212 -8.26 1.57 -19.48
C GLU A 212 -7.61 1.32 -18.12
N TYR A 213 -7.09 2.39 -17.48
CA TYR A 213 -6.50 2.27 -16.15
C TYR A 213 -7.15 3.26 -15.17
N TYR A 214 -7.46 2.77 -13.99
CA TYR A 214 -8.12 3.56 -12.95
C TYR A 214 -7.64 3.12 -11.57
N VAL A 215 -7.48 4.09 -10.67
CA VAL A 215 -7.07 3.86 -9.29
C VAL A 215 -7.97 4.59 -8.32
N GLY A 216 -8.20 3.96 -7.17
CA GLY A 216 -8.87 4.57 -6.04
C GLY A 216 -7.89 4.90 -4.92
N LEU A 217 -8.12 6.01 -4.22
CA LEU A 217 -7.39 6.40 -3.02
C LEU A 217 -8.37 6.83 -1.93
N GLU A 218 -7.98 6.63 -0.68
CA GLU A 218 -8.55 7.34 0.46
C GLU A 218 -8.15 8.82 0.38
N ILE A 219 -9.02 9.69 0.85
CA ILE A 219 -8.75 11.14 0.80
C ILE A 219 -7.48 11.51 1.60
N GLU A 220 -7.20 10.81 2.69
CA GLU A 220 -6.01 11.02 3.51
C GLU A 220 -4.73 10.76 2.70
N SER A 221 -4.74 9.73 1.86
CA SER A 221 -3.62 9.44 0.95
C SER A 221 -3.48 10.49 -0.15
N ALA A 222 -4.59 11.02 -0.63
CA ALA A 222 -4.60 12.11 -1.62
C ALA A 222 -4.08 13.43 -1.03
N LEU A 223 -4.41 13.73 0.22
CA LEU A 223 -3.96 14.94 0.94
C LEU A 223 -2.58 14.80 1.57
N HIS A 224 -1.95 13.64 1.49
CA HIS A 224 -0.63 13.41 2.07
C HIS A 224 0.41 14.39 1.48
N PRO A 225 1.31 14.98 2.31
CA PRO A 225 2.24 16.02 1.86
C PRO A 225 3.23 15.59 0.77
N GLN A 226 3.40 14.28 0.57
CA GLN A 226 4.22 13.73 -0.53
C GLN A 226 3.39 13.20 -1.71
N THR A 227 2.07 13.38 -1.74
CA THR A 227 1.26 13.03 -2.89
C THR A 227 1.26 14.17 -3.91
N LEU A 228 1.83 13.91 -5.11
CA LEU A 228 2.03 14.90 -6.16
C LEU A 228 1.20 14.60 -7.42
N LEU A 229 0.65 15.66 -8.00
CA LEU A 229 0.37 15.78 -9.42
C LEU A 229 1.71 16.06 -10.11
N CYS A 230 2.38 15.01 -10.55
CA CYS A 230 3.75 15.04 -11.01
C CYS A 230 3.82 15.25 -12.52
N TYR A 231 4.69 16.15 -12.97
CA TYR A 231 4.92 16.48 -14.37
C TYR A 231 6.41 16.46 -14.80
N GLU A 232 7.32 16.20 -13.82
CA GLU A 232 8.76 16.03 -14.11
C GLU A 232 9.31 14.82 -13.36
N MET A 233 10.30 14.18 -13.96
CA MET A 233 11.00 13.03 -13.40
C MET A 233 12.49 13.16 -13.68
N ASN A 234 13.34 13.00 -12.65
CA ASN A 234 14.79 13.10 -12.75
C ASN A 234 15.29 14.38 -13.43
N GLY A 235 14.63 15.52 -13.12
CA GLY A 235 15.01 16.84 -13.63
C GLY A 235 14.56 17.15 -15.07
N ALA A 236 13.75 16.30 -15.70
CA ALA A 236 13.21 16.49 -17.02
C ALA A 236 11.68 16.32 -17.06
N PRO A 237 10.97 16.91 -18.03
CA PRO A 237 9.56 16.62 -18.24
C PRO A 237 9.31 15.12 -18.40
N LEU A 238 8.13 14.66 -17.97
CA LEU A 238 7.72 13.27 -18.14
C LEU A 238 7.73 12.86 -19.62
N THR A 239 8.16 11.64 -19.88
CA THR A 239 7.99 11.04 -21.21
C THR A 239 6.61 10.36 -21.32
N PRO A 240 6.12 10.08 -22.55
CA PRO A 240 4.86 9.38 -22.75
C PRO A 240 4.77 8.06 -21.98
N GLU A 241 5.85 7.27 -21.94
CA GLU A 241 5.91 5.97 -21.24
C GLU A 241 5.86 6.11 -19.72
N HIS A 242 6.23 7.26 -19.21
CA HIS A 242 6.17 7.57 -17.78
C HIS A 242 4.94 8.39 -17.40
N GLY A 243 4.01 8.60 -18.35
CA GLY A 243 2.69 9.17 -18.10
C GLY A 243 2.58 10.67 -18.35
N ALA A 244 3.39 11.22 -19.30
CA ALA A 244 3.17 12.61 -19.73
C ALA A 244 1.71 12.84 -20.17
N PRO A 245 1.15 14.04 -19.92
CA PRO A 245 1.80 15.19 -19.31
C PRO A 245 1.71 15.22 -17.77
N LEU A 246 0.86 14.41 -17.13
CA LEU A 246 0.61 14.43 -15.69
C LEU A 246 0.39 13.02 -15.16
N ARG A 247 1.08 12.67 -14.07
CA ARG A 247 0.88 11.41 -13.34
C ARG A 247 0.72 11.64 -11.85
N LEU A 248 0.19 10.63 -11.15
CA LEU A 248 0.20 10.62 -9.70
C LEU A 248 1.52 10.02 -9.18
N VAL A 249 2.05 10.62 -8.12
CA VAL A 249 3.11 10.05 -7.27
C VAL A 249 2.64 10.06 -5.83
N THR A 250 2.66 8.92 -5.16
CA THR A 250 2.25 8.74 -3.77
C THR A 250 3.18 7.73 -3.06
N PRO A 251 4.32 8.17 -2.51
CA PRO A 251 5.44 7.30 -2.12
C PRO A 251 5.14 6.27 -1.05
N LEU A 252 4.08 6.41 -0.28
CA LEU A 252 3.64 5.41 0.71
C LEU A 252 2.79 4.30 0.11
N LYS A 253 2.57 4.31 -1.20
CA LYS A 253 1.81 3.29 -1.91
C LYS A 253 2.69 2.60 -2.96
N TYR A 254 2.38 1.35 -3.26
CA TYR A 254 3.03 0.66 -4.38
C TYR A 254 2.74 1.33 -5.72
N GLY A 255 3.63 1.10 -6.69
CA GLY A 255 3.59 1.69 -8.03
C GLY A 255 2.28 1.53 -8.79
N ILE A 256 1.46 0.55 -8.44
CA ILE A 256 0.12 0.36 -9.00
C ILE A 256 -0.84 1.51 -8.69
N LYS A 257 -0.57 2.30 -7.65
CA LYS A 257 -1.32 3.52 -7.34
C LYS A 257 -0.78 4.77 -8.03
N HIS A 258 0.40 4.72 -8.59
CA HIS A 258 1.05 5.84 -9.28
C HIS A 258 0.54 5.94 -10.73
N ILE A 259 -0.79 6.13 -10.91
CA ILE A 259 -1.42 6.19 -12.24
C ILE A 259 -0.67 7.13 -13.19
N LYS A 260 -0.35 6.63 -14.37
CA LYS A 260 0.27 7.38 -15.47
C LYS A 260 -0.83 8.09 -16.27
N ARG A 261 -0.54 9.29 -16.79
CA ARG A 261 -1.44 10.07 -17.68
C ARG A 261 -2.86 10.18 -17.11
N ILE A 262 -2.99 10.97 -16.05
CA ILE A 262 -4.30 11.24 -15.46
C ILE A 262 -5.17 12.00 -16.47
N GLY A 263 -6.39 11.51 -16.73
CA GLY A 263 -7.41 12.21 -17.51
C GLY A 263 -8.46 12.84 -16.64
N THR A 264 -8.93 12.07 -15.64
CA THR A 264 -10.01 12.50 -14.75
C THR A 264 -9.64 12.25 -13.29
N ILE A 265 -9.99 13.19 -12.42
CA ILE A 265 -10.03 13.04 -10.96
C ILE A 265 -11.49 13.21 -10.53
N ALA A 266 -12.03 12.31 -9.72
CA ALA A 266 -13.39 12.42 -9.18
C ALA A 266 -13.37 12.22 -7.66
N PHE A 267 -14.11 13.06 -6.94
CA PHE A 267 -14.28 12.96 -5.49
C PHE A 267 -15.63 12.29 -5.18
N LEU A 268 -15.59 11.23 -4.36
CA LEU A 268 -16.69 10.28 -4.21
C LEU A 268 -16.99 10.01 -2.73
N ASP A 269 -18.23 9.66 -2.42
CA ASP A 269 -18.69 9.20 -1.11
C ASP A 269 -18.50 7.68 -0.90
N GLN A 270 -18.35 6.93 -2.00
CA GLN A 270 -18.13 5.49 -1.98
C GLN A 270 -16.75 5.13 -2.50
N ARG A 271 -16.20 4.05 -1.96
CA ARG A 271 -14.92 3.47 -2.41
C ARG A 271 -15.00 3.15 -3.91
N PRO A 272 -14.21 3.81 -4.76
CA PRO A 272 -14.22 3.54 -6.20
C PRO A 272 -13.55 2.19 -6.51
N PRO A 273 -13.87 1.61 -7.67
CA PRO A 273 -13.13 0.46 -8.18
C PRO A 273 -11.67 0.85 -8.44
N ASP A 274 -10.79 -0.15 -8.39
CA ASP A 274 -9.37 -0.02 -8.67
C ASP A 274 -8.95 -1.14 -9.61
N TYR A 275 -8.16 -0.81 -10.63
CA TYR A 275 -7.80 -1.73 -11.72
C TYR A 275 -7.17 -3.04 -11.23
N TRP A 276 -6.28 -2.96 -10.23
CA TRP A 276 -5.63 -4.14 -9.68
C TRP A 276 -6.45 -4.79 -8.56
N ALA A 277 -7.24 -4.01 -7.83
CA ALA A 277 -8.09 -4.56 -6.79
C ALA A 277 -9.15 -5.51 -7.35
N VAL A 278 -9.79 -5.16 -8.48
CA VAL A 278 -10.75 -6.06 -9.16
C VAL A 278 -10.09 -7.31 -9.76
N ARG A 279 -8.76 -7.37 -9.74
CA ARG A 279 -7.93 -8.51 -10.14
C ARG A 279 -7.30 -9.24 -8.96
N GLY A 280 -7.77 -9.00 -7.75
CA GLY A 280 -7.38 -9.74 -6.56
C GLY A 280 -6.26 -9.11 -5.74
N TYR A 281 -5.78 -7.90 -6.08
CA TYR A 281 -4.78 -7.19 -5.29
C TYR A 281 -5.42 -6.40 -4.13
N ASP A 282 -4.58 -5.93 -3.21
CA ASP A 282 -5.02 -5.06 -2.14
C ASP A 282 -5.42 -3.68 -2.69
N TRP A 283 -6.63 -3.23 -2.34
CA TRP A 283 -7.12 -1.92 -2.76
C TRP A 283 -6.31 -0.77 -2.15
N HIS A 284 -5.84 -0.90 -0.92
CA HIS A 284 -5.02 0.14 -0.28
C HIS A 284 -3.62 0.22 -0.86
N ALA A 285 -3.01 -0.92 -1.17
CA ALA A 285 -1.67 -1.04 -1.74
C ALA A 285 -0.62 -0.16 -1.02
N GLY A 286 -0.72 -0.04 0.30
CA GLY A 286 0.23 0.66 1.15
C GLY A 286 1.43 -0.21 1.54
N HIS A 287 2.56 0.41 1.94
CA HIS A 287 3.76 -0.28 2.42
C HIS A 287 4.50 0.49 3.52
#